data_dd761b54e2469dc461306b20238fd200
#
_entry.id   dd761b54e2469dc461306b20238fd200
#
_cell.length_a   1.000
_cell.length_b   1.000
_cell.length_c   1.000
_cell.angle_alpha   90.00
_cell.angle_beta   90.00
_cell.angle_gamma   90.00
#
_symmetry.space_group_name_H-M   'P 1'
#
loop_
_entity.id
_entity.type
_entity.pdbx_description
1 polymer ?
#
loop_
_entity_poly.entity_id
_entity_poly.type
_entity_poly.pdbx_seq_one_letter_code
_entity_poly.pdbx_strand_id
1 'polypeptide(L)'
;MTMKIQGRLTLGIGVLFAMILLLGIQSVSYVRQLSRATGTILADNYNSLQYAGDMLRSLNDIGQDSVSRHALRQSLALQQQNITEVSEKELTAALQQHVASLSDPVTEAELQTVRQDLLRQFLAESGVEDQRTRDRLEEYLGE
;
A
#
# COMPACT_ATOMS: atom_id res chain seq x y z
N MET A 1 -56.25 -19.27 26.51
CA MET A 1 -55.09 -19.46 27.41
C MET A 1 -54.49 -18.10 27.73
N THR A 2 -54.76 -17.55 28.90
CA THR A 2 -54.19 -16.27 29.35
C THR A 2 -52.77 -16.53 29.90
N MET A 3 -51.75 -16.26 29.11
CA MET A 3 -50.38 -16.25 29.64
C MET A 3 -50.33 -15.26 30.80
N LYS A 4 -49.92 -15.72 31.98
CA LYS A 4 -49.74 -14.86 33.14
C LYS A 4 -48.73 -13.76 32.78
N ILE A 5 -48.96 -12.56 33.28
CA ILE A 5 -48.11 -11.36 33.01
C ILE A 5 -46.61 -11.65 33.17
N GLN A 6 -46.24 -12.47 34.14
CA GLN A 6 -44.86 -12.96 34.36
C GLN A 6 -44.26 -13.67 33.15
N GLY A 7 -45.02 -14.53 32.43
CA GLY A 7 -44.51 -15.23 31.26
C GLY A 7 -44.23 -14.30 30.06
N ARG A 8 -45.04 -13.24 29.89
CA ARG A 8 -44.80 -12.23 28.85
C ARG A 8 -43.56 -11.39 29.13
N LEU A 9 -43.32 -11.05 30.39
CA LEU A 9 -42.15 -10.31 30.81
C LEU A 9 -40.88 -11.15 30.61
N THR A 10 -40.87 -12.41 31.01
CA THR A 10 -39.72 -13.32 30.85
C THR A 10 -39.41 -13.55 29.39
N LEU A 11 -40.42 -13.69 28.53
CA LEU A 11 -40.24 -13.86 27.10
C LEU A 11 -39.61 -12.60 26.46
N GLY A 12 -40.10 -11.40 26.86
CA GLY A 12 -39.54 -10.13 26.38
C GLY A 12 -38.04 -9.95 26.74
N ILE A 13 -37.69 -10.27 27.99
CA ILE A 13 -36.30 -10.23 28.47
C ILE A 13 -35.43 -11.26 27.73
N GLY A 14 -35.97 -12.46 27.49
CA GLY A 14 -35.26 -13.51 26.74
C GLY A 14 -34.95 -13.12 25.29
N VAL A 15 -35.93 -12.50 24.61
CA VAL A 15 -35.73 -11.99 23.24
C VAL A 15 -34.71 -10.88 23.21
N LEU A 16 -34.78 -9.94 24.16
CA LEU A 16 -33.78 -8.86 24.25
C LEU A 16 -32.35 -9.41 24.45
N PHE A 17 -32.21 -10.38 25.33
CA PHE A 17 -30.92 -11.03 25.60
C PHE A 17 -30.38 -11.77 24.37
N ALA A 18 -31.26 -12.50 23.66
CA ALA A 18 -30.89 -13.16 22.41
C ALA A 18 -30.42 -12.17 21.34
N MET A 19 -31.11 -11.02 21.20
CA MET A 19 -30.68 -9.96 20.28
C MET A 19 -29.29 -9.40 20.65
N ILE A 20 -29.03 -9.15 21.91
CA ILE A 20 -27.72 -8.66 22.38
C ILE A 20 -26.59 -9.68 22.05
N LEU A 21 -26.86 -10.96 22.28
CA LEU A 21 -25.90 -12.02 21.94
C LEU A 21 -25.63 -12.10 20.44
N LEU A 22 -26.66 -12.01 19.58
CA LEU A 22 -26.50 -12.00 18.13
C LEU A 22 -25.68 -10.81 17.66
N LEU A 23 -25.97 -9.61 18.16
CA LEU A 23 -25.21 -8.40 17.85
C LEU A 23 -23.76 -8.51 18.32
N GLY A 24 -23.51 -9.09 19.48
CA GLY A 24 -22.16 -9.32 20.00
C GLY A 24 -21.34 -10.26 19.10
N ILE A 25 -21.94 -11.38 18.65
CA ILE A 25 -21.29 -12.33 17.74
C ILE A 25 -20.97 -11.67 16.39
N GLN A 26 -21.92 -10.92 15.82
CA GLN A 26 -21.70 -10.19 14.57
C GLN A 26 -20.58 -9.15 14.71
N SER A 27 -20.58 -8.39 15.80
CA SER A 27 -19.57 -7.36 16.06
C SER A 27 -18.14 -7.96 16.11
N VAL A 28 -17.95 -9.07 16.80
CA VAL A 28 -16.64 -9.75 16.86
C VAL A 28 -16.19 -10.23 15.47
N SER A 29 -17.12 -10.77 14.69
CA SER A 29 -16.81 -11.22 13.31
C SER A 29 -16.38 -10.06 12.42
N TYR A 30 -17.07 -8.92 12.54
CA TYR A 30 -16.76 -7.70 11.77
C TYR A 30 -15.39 -7.13 12.15
N VAL A 31 -15.07 -7.07 13.43
CA VAL A 31 -13.75 -6.60 13.93
C VAL A 31 -12.61 -7.50 13.44
N ARG A 32 -12.82 -8.82 13.45
CA ARG A 32 -11.82 -9.77 12.93
C ARG A 32 -11.57 -9.61 11.43
N GLN A 33 -12.62 -9.39 10.66
CA GLN A 33 -12.52 -9.15 9.22
C GLN A 33 -11.77 -7.84 8.92
N LEU A 34 -12.11 -6.77 9.64
CA LEU A 34 -11.45 -5.47 9.52
C LEU A 34 -9.96 -5.56 9.89
N SER A 35 -9.65 -6.22 11.00
CA SER A 35 -8.25 -6.41 11.44
C SER A 35 -7.41 -7.17 10.41
N ARG A 36 -7.96 -8.19 9.76
CA ARG A 36 -7.26 -8.91 8.69
C ARG A 36 -7.03 -8.03 7.46
N ALA A 37 -8.06 -7.31 7.02
CA ALA A 37 -7.96 -6.41 5.88
C ALA A 37 -6.90 -5.31 6.13
N THR A 38 -6.91 -4.69 7.31
CA THR A 38 -5.91 -3.69 7.71
C THR A 38 -4.49 -4.27 7.75
N GLY A 39 -4.33 -5.50 8.26
CA GLY A 39 -3.03 -6.17 8.30
C GLY A 39 -2.46 -6.43 6.91
N THR A 40 -3.30 -6.82 5.95
CA THR A 40 -2.88 -7.04 4.56
C THR A 40 -2.47 -5.72 3.90
N ILE A 41 -3.29 -4.67 4.00
CA ILE A 41 -2.98 -3.34 3.44
C ILE A 41 -1.65 -2.80 4.00
N LEU A 42 -1.42 -2.92 5.30
CA LEU A 42 -0.16 -2.49 5.92
C LEU A 42 1.04 -3.27 5.40
N ALA A 43 0.92 -4.58 5.22
CA ALA A 43 2.00 -5.40 4.69
C ALA A 43 2.30 -5.06 3.22
N ASP A 44 1.27 -4.87 2.41
CA ASP A 44 1.40 -4.53 1.00
C ASP A 44 2.04 -3.14 0.82
N ASN A 45 1.61 -2.13 1.59
CA ASN A 45 2.22 -0.80 1.57
C ASN A 45 3.69 -0.82 2.04
N TYR A 46 4.00 -1.62 3.06
CA TYR A 46 5.39 -1.79 3.50
C TYR A 46 6.28 -2.39 2.42
N ASN A 47 5.78 -3.42 1.71
CA ASN A 47 6.50 -4.04 0.61
C ASN A 47 6.73 -3.05 -0.54
N SER A 48 5.72 -2.27 -0.91
CA SER A 48 5.83 -1.23 -1.94
C SER A 48 6.90 -0.19 -1.61
N LEU A 49 6.93 0.30 -0.37
CA LEU A 49 7.97 1.23 0.10
C LEU A 49 9.38 0.61 0.06
N GLN A 50 9.50 -0.68 0.41
CA GLN A 50 10.77 -1.39 0.33
C GLN A 50 11.23 -1.51 -1.12
N TYR A 51 10.34 -1.90 -2.04
CA TYR A 51 10.70 -2.02 -3.46
C TYR A 51 11.09 -0.68 -4.07
N ALA A 52 10.39 0.40 -3.72
CA ALA A 52 10.75 1.76 -4.15
C ALA A 52 12.15 2.16 -3.62
N GLY A 53 12.47 1.87 -2.36
CA GLY A 53 13.78 2.10 -1.78
C GLY A 53 14.90 1.30 -2.46
N ASP A 54 14.66 0.03 -2.79
CA ASP A 54 15.61 -0.82 -3.49
C ASP A 54 15.82 -0.34 -4.95
N MET A 55 14.76 0.13 -5.61
CA MET A 55 14.85 0.75 -6.93
C MET A 55 15.67 2.03 -6.92
N LEU A 56 15.49 2.91 -5.93
CA LEU A 56 16.28 4.14 -5.79
C LEU A 56 17.77 3.86 -5.58
N ARG A 57 18.12 2.87 -4.74
CA ARG A 57 19.53 2.44 -4.57
C ARG A 57 20.10 1.92 -5.88
N SER A 58 19.38 1.03 -6.55
CA SER A 58 19.82 0.48 -7.83
C SER A 58 19.99 1.57 -8.91
N LEU A 59 19.17 2.61 -8.87
CA LEU A 59 19.25 3.74 -9.79
C LEU A 59 20.51 4.57 -9.56
N ASN A 60 20.88 4.81 -8.30
CA ASN A 60 22.13 5.54 -7.98
C ASN A 60 23.39 4.80 -8.46
N ASP A 61 23.35 3.48 -8.49
CA ASP A 61 24.48 2.64 -8.89
C ASP A 61 24.45 2.23 -10.38
N ILE A 62 23.38 2.58 -11.11
CA ILE A 62 23.11 2.08 -12.48
C ILE A 62 24.18 2.50 -13.51
N GLY A 63 24.86 3.63 -13.25
CA GLY A 63 25.99 4.10 -14.09
C GLY A 63 27.30 3.34 -13.87
N GLN A 64 27.38 2.53 -12.82
CA GLN A 64 28.60 1.85 -12.40
C GLN A 64 28.60 0.36 -12.73
N ASP A 65 27.42 -0.29 -12.76
CA ASP A 65 27.34 -1.74 -12.93
C ASP A 65 26.03 -2.20 -13.61
N SER A 66 26.17 -3.20 -14.51
CA SER A 66 25.05 -3.90 -15.14
C SER A 66 24.15 -4.65 -14.13
N VAL A 67 24.71 -5.05 -12.98
CA VAL A 67 23.99 -5.69 -11.88
C VAL A 67 22.91 -4.78 -11.34
N SER A 68 23.18 -3.48 -11.19
CA SER A 68 22.23 -2.48 -10.70
C SER A 68 21.02 -2.32 -11.63
N ARG A 69 21.21 -2.42 -12.95
CA ARG A 69 20.12 -2.41 -13.93
C ARG A 69 19.22 -3.65 -13.79
N HIS A 70 19.80 -4.81 -13.53
CA HIS A 70 19.06 -6.03 -13.28
C HIS A 70 18.25 -5.94 -11.97
N ALA A 71 18.88 -5.45 -10.90
CA ALA A 71 18.24 -5.24 -9.60
C ALA A 71 17.05 -4.26 -9.69
N LEU A 72 17.21 -3.14 -10.42
CA LEU A 72 16.12 -2.19 -10.69
C LEU A 72 14.91 -2.86 -11.35
N ARG A 73 15.15 -3.65 -12.41
CA ARG A 73 14.07 -4.37 -13.12
C ARG A 73 13.43 -5.43 -12.24
N GLN A 74 14.19 -6.11 -11.39
CA GLN A 74 13.67 -7.11 -10.46
C GLN A 74 12.76 -6.49 -9.40
N SER A 75 13.18 -5.38 -8.78
CA SER A 75 12.37 -4.66 -7.80
C SER A 75 11.08 -4.11 -8.43
N LEU A 76 11.17 -3.60 -9.66
CA LEU A 76 10.01 -3.15 -10.42
C LEU A 76 9.03 -4.30 -10.73
N ALA A 77 9.53 -5.49 -11.06
CA ALA A 77 8.69 -6.66 -11.29
C ALA A 77 7.98 -7.13 -10.00
N LEU A 78 8.62 -7.02 -8.84
CA LEU A 78 8.01 -7.28 -7.55
C LEU A 78 6.93 -6.25 -7.21
N GLN A 79 7.19 -4.97 -7.48
CA GLN A 79 6.22 -3.89 -7.33
C GLN A 79 4.96 -4.14 -8.17
N GLN A 80 5.11 -4.57 -9.42
CA GLN A 80 3.97 -4.90 -10.30
C GLN A 80 3.07 -6.00 -9.75
N GLN A 81 3.62 -6.94 -8.98
CA GLN A 81 2.84 -8.01 -8.35
C GLN A 81 2.15 -7.56 -7.06
N ASN A 82 2.56 -6.43 -6.50
CA ASN A 82 2.09 -5.90 -5.23
C ASN A 82 1.08 -4.74 -5.39
N ILE A 83 0.65 -4.43 -6.62
CA ILE A 83 -0.29 -3.34 -6.91
C ILE A 83 -1.64 -3.63 -6.27
N THR A 84 -2.09 -2.74 -5.38
CA THR A 84 -3.37 -2.82 -4.67
C THR A 84 -4.36 -1.74 -5.08
N GLU A 85 -3.87 -0.60 -5.58
CA GLU A 85 -4.66 0.56 -5.95
C GLU A 85 -4.54 0.94 -7.43
N VAL A 86 -5.58 1.59 -7.95
CA VAL A 86 -5.63 2.00 -9.37
C VAL A 86 -4.57 3.07 -9.68
N SER A 87 -4.37 4.02 -8.77
CA SER A 87 -3.36 5.08 -8.89
C SER A 87 -1.93 4.51 -8.94
N GLU A 88 -1.66 3.52 -8.11
CA GLU A 88 -0.39 2.80 -8.07
C GLU A 88 -0.10 2.09 -9.41
N LYS A 89 -1.13 1.51 -10.01
CA LYS A 89 -1.00 0.85 -11.33
C LYS A 89 -0.54 1.80 -12.42
N GLU A 90 -1.06 3.02 -12.46
CA GLU A 90 -0.69 4.02 -13.46
C GLU A 90 0.76 4.47 -13.27
N LEU A 91 1.16 4.76 -12.02
CA LEU A 91 2.53 5.14 -11.69
C LEU A 91 3.54 4.04 -12.00
N THR A 92 3.24 2.80 -11.63
CA THR A 92 4.09 1.64 -11.91
C THR A 92 4.21 1.37 -13.41
N ALA A 93 3.15 1.56 -14.19
CA ALA A 93 3.19 1.43 -15.65
C ALA A 93 4.07 2.51 -16.32
N ALA A 94 3.97 3.76 -15.87
CA ALA A 94 4.81 4.86 -16.36
C ALA A 94 6.29 4.58 -16.04
N LEU A 95 6.59 4.19 -14.80
CA LEU A 95 7.92 3.82 -14.36
C LEU A 95 8.49 2.66 -15.19
N GLN A 96 7.69 1.64 -15.47
CA GLN A 96 8.10 0.52 -16.33
C GLN A 96 8.49 0.97 -17.73
N GLN A 97 7.73 1.88 -18.32
CA GLN A 97 8.01 2.43 -19.64
C GLN A 97 9.35 3.17 -19.66
N HIS A 98 9.61 4.02 -18.65
CA HIS A 98 10.86 4.77 -18.57
C HIS A 98 12.06 3.86 -18.29
N VAL A 99 11.94 2.88 -17.40
CA VAL A 99 13.01 1.89 -17.14
C VAL A 99 13.29 1.01 -18.37
N ALA A 100 12.27 0.70 -19.17
CA ALA A 100 12.46 -0.06 -20.41
C ALA A 100 13.16 0.76 -21.51
N SER A 101 12.97 2.08 -21.51
CA SER A 101 13.56 3.00 -22.50
C SER A 101 14.99 3.48 -22.16
N LEU A 102 15.53 3.10 -21.01
CA LEU A 102 16.88 3.50 -20.60
C LEU A 102 17.93 3.10 -21.63
N SER A 103 18.71 4.07 -22.10
CA SER A 103 19.79 3.91 -23.06
C SER A 103 21.01 3.18 -22.47
N ASP A 104 21.98 2.85 -23.28
CA ASP A 104 23.25 2.29 -22.84
C ASP A 104 24.41 3.00 -23.59
N PRO A 105 25.16 3.88 -22.90
CA PRO A 105 25.08 4.26 -21.48
C PRO A 105 23.83 5.11 -21.14
N VAL A 106 23.39 5.01 -19.88
CA VAL A 106 22.25 5.79 -19.37
C VAL A 106 22.61 7.25 -19.25
N THR A 107 21.75 8.14 -19.71
CA THR A 107 21.95 9.58 -19.61
C THR A 107 21.43 10.14 -18.29
N GLU A 108 21.99 11.26 -17.83
CA GLU A 108 21.52 11.93 -16.60
C GLU A 108 20.06 12.35 -16.68
N ALA A 109 19.56 12.76 -17.85
CA ALA A 109 18.17 13.12 -18.06
C ALA A 109 17.21 11.92 -17.87
N GLU A 110 17.62 10.73 -18.34
CA GLU A 110 16.85 9.50 -18.15
C GLU A 110 16.83 9.09 -16.66
N LEU A 111 17.98 9.21 -15.96
CA LEU A 111 18.07 8.94 -14.53
C LEU A 111 17.14 9.85 -13.74
N GLN A 112 17.13 11.15 -14.03
CA GLN A 112 16.25 12.11 -13.37
C GLN A 112 14.78 11.81 -13.61
N THR A 113 14.41 11.39 -14.82
CA THR A 113 13.03 11.01 -15.14
C THR A 113 12.57 9.81 -14.30
N VAL A 114 13.37 8.75 -14.26
CA VAL A 114 13.06 7.54 -13.47
C VAL A 114 13.04 7.85 -11.98
N ARG A 115 13.97 8.70 -11.50
CA ARG A 115 13.99 9.15 -10.10
C ARG A 115 12.73 9.90 -9.71
N GLN A 116 12.23 10.81 -10.56
CA GLN A 116 10.99 11.52 -10.31
C GLN A 116 9.77 10.61 -10.27
N ASP A 117 9.69 9.61 -11.13
CA ASP A 117 8.60 8.63 -11.11
C ASP A 117 8.63 7.78 -9.84
N LEU A 118 9.81 7.32 -9.40
CA LEU A 118 9.99 6.61 -8.14
C LEU A 118 9.59 7.45 -6.94
N LEU A 119 9.95 8.74 -6.94
CA LEU A 119 9.56 9.67 -5.88
C LEU A 119 8.05 9.85 -5.82
N ARG A 120 7.38 10.01 -6.98
CA ARG A 120 5.92 10.12 -7.03
C ARG A 120 5.26 8.86 -6.49
N GLN A 121 5.76 7.69 -6.85
CA GLN A 121 5.24 6.42 -6.34
C GLN A 121 5.44 6.30 -4.84
N PHE A 122 6.65 6.57 -4.33
CA PHE A 122 6.95 6.55 -2.90
C PHE A 122 6.05 7.48 -2.10
N LEU A 123 5.82 8.71 -2.59
CA LEU A 123 4.94 9.68 -1.94
C LEU A 123 3.47 9.25 -1.95
N ALA A 124 3.00 8.64 -3.03
CA ALA A 124 1.65 8.10 -3.11
C ALA A 124 1.41 6.98 -2.10
N GLU A 125 2.36 6.06 -1.95
CA GLU A 125 2.26 4.90 -1.05
C GLU A 125 2.52 5.24 0.42
N SER A 126 3.35 6.26 0.70
CA SER A 126 3.65 6.67 2.07
C SER A 126 2.47 7.33 2.79
N GLY A 127 1.39 7.67 2.07
CA GLY A 127 0.24 8.37 2.63
C GLY A 127 0.57 9.76 3.18
N VAL A 128 1.70 10.35 2.76
CA VAL A 128 2.13 11.68 3.20
C VAL A 128 1.28 12.73 2.52
N GLU A 129 0.24 13.20 3.22
CA GLU A 129 -0.63 14.29 2.75
C GLU A 129 -0.03 15.68 3.03
N ASP A 130 0.88 15.80 3.99
CA ASP A 130 1.48 17.09 4.38
C ASP A 130 2.53 17.56 3.36
N GLN A 131 2.24 18.70 2.72
CA GLN A 131 3.09 19.31 1.70
C GLN A 131 4.54 19.56 2.21
N ARG A 132 4.70 19.97 3.47
CA ARG A 132 6.04 20.23 4.04
C ARG A 132 6.89 18.97 4.17
N THR A 133 6.25 17.84 4.40
CA THR A 133 6.93 16.55 4.47
C THR A 133 7.29 16.05 3.07
N ARG A 134 6.44 16.31 2.08
CA ARG A 134 6.75 16.05 0.66
C ARG A 134 7.96 16.85 0.20
N ASP A 135 7.94 18.17 0.42
CA ASP A 135 9.03 19.06 0.01
C ASP A 135 10.38 18.61 0.62
N ARG A 136 10.38 18.18 1.88
CA ARG A 136 11.59 17.65 2.56
C ARG A 136 12.05 16.31 2.01
N LEU A 137 11.13 15.43 1.65
CA LEU A 137 11.47 14.13 1.05
C LEU A 137 12.02 14.31 -0.36
N GLU A 138 11.44 15.22 -1.14
CA GLU A 138 11.95 15.57 -2.48
C GLU A 138 13.35 16.17 -2.40
N GLU A 139 13.61 17.05 -1.42
CA GLU A 139 14.93 17.62 -1.14
C GLU A 139 15.95 16.53 -0.75
N TYR A 140 15.58 15.66 0.19
CA TYR A 140 16.45 14.59 0.69
C TYR A 140 16.77 13.49 -0.33
N LEU A 141 15.82 13.18 -1.22
CA LEU A 141 15.97 12.14 -2.23
C LEU A 141 16.46 12.69 -3.59
N GLY A 142 16.48 14.02 -3.75
CA GLY A 142 16.97 14.72 -4.92
C GLY A 142 18.48 15.07 -4.90
N GLU A 143 19.14 14.93 -3.73
CA GLU A 143 20.59 15.02 -3.56
C GLU A 143 21.29 13.69 -3.89
#